data_f1b290f1fe2a5d4857dbc17a96426a64
#
_entry.id   f1b290f1fe2a5d4857dbc17a96426a64
#
_cell.length_a   1.000
_cell.length_b   1.000
_cell.length_c   1.000
_cell.angle_alpha   90.00
_cell.angle_beta   90.00
_cell.angle_gamma   90.00
#
_symmetry.space_group_name_H-M   'P 1'
#
loop_
_entity.id
_entity.type
_entity.pdbx_description
1 polymer ?
#
loop_
_entity_poly.entity_id
_entity_poly.type
_entity_poly.pdbx_seq_one_letter_code
_entity_poly.pdbx_strand_id
1 'polypeptide(L)'
;MKPAESKHNSESGFTLIEVIATIIVMGILAAFFIHFMGTALNDSWRSVQLVADEAKAEGLMEKIIADYVERINDNNPDAALAAIKSLESSYESDPEYGLPITVEYIIFNAGNEVVVDPTTSNNLKIVIEAPSRNLTTILTKSRTDSNDSKVNW
;
A
#
# COMPACT_ATOMS: atom_id res chain seq x y z
N MET A 1 -86.51 -7.86 6.87
CA MET A 1 -85.28 -8.31 7.56
C MET A 1 -84.44 -9.07 6.56
N LYS A 2 -83.28 -8.55 6.14
CA LYS A 2 -82.32 -9.26 5.29
C LYS A 2 -81.33 -9.99 6.21
N PRO A 3 -81.02 -11.27 5.97
CA PRO A 3 -80.01 -11.95 6.71
C PRO A 3 -78.63 -11.43 6.34
N ALA A 4 -77.77 -11.22 7.35
CA ALA A 4 -76.36 -10.84 7.16
C ALA A 4 -75.57 -12.02 6.59
N GLU A 5 -74.97 -11.84 5.40
CA GLU A 5 -73.98 -12.74 4.84
C GLU A 5 -72.69 -12.72 5.68
N SER A 6 -72.45 -13.82 6.36
CA SER A 6 -71.20 -14.06 7.02
C SER A 6 -70.11 -14.32 5.94
N LYS A 7 -69.19 -13.35 5.74
CA LYS A 7 -67.95 -13.56 4.98
C LYS A 7 -67.08 -14.53 5.72
N HIS A 8 -67.03 -15.76 5.30
CA HIS A 8 -66.04 -16.72 5.68
C HIS A 8 -64.67 -16.25 5.10
N ASN A 9 -63.82 -15.69 5.95
CA ASN A 9 -62.41 -15.57 5.62
C ASN A 9 -61.81 -16.97 5.64
N SER A 10 -61.56 -17.55 4.46
CA SER A 10 -60.78 -18.77 4.34
C SER A 10 -59.33 -18.43 4.67
N GLU A 11 -58.91 -18.73 5.88
CA GLU A 11 -57.49 -18.75 6.24
C GLU A 11 -56.86 -19.95 5.52
N SER A 12 -56.16 -19.68 4.42
CA SER A 12 -55.39 -20.71 3.71
C SER A 12 -54.13 -20.99 4.51
N GLY A 13 -54.08 -22.09 5.24
CA GLY A 13 -52.86 -22.58 5.91
C GLY A 13 -51.84 -23.06 4.88
N PHE A 14 -50.55 -22.95 5.25
CA PHE A 14 -49.45 -23.49 4.42
C PHE A 14 -49.60 -24.99 4.17
N THR A 15 -49.39 -25.40 2.93
CA THR A 15 -49.40 -26.81 2.56
C THR A 15 -48.07 -27.47 2.92
N LEU A 16 -48.09 -28.79 3.22
CA LEU A 16 -46.85 -29.54 3.54
C LEU A 16 -45.81 -29.42 2.43
N ILE A 17 -46.23 -29.40 1.17
CA ILE A 17 -45.34 -29.29 0.01
C ILE A 17 -44.66 -27.93 -0.05
N GLU A 18 -45.33 -26.87 0.34
CA GLU A 18 -44.81 -25.52 0.37
C GLU A 18 -43.74 -25.35 1.43
N VAL A 19 -43.92 -25.97 2.61
CA VAL A 19 -42.92 -26.02 3.68
C VAL A 19 -41.65 -26.76 3.22
N ILE A 20 -41.81 -27.91 2.57
CA ILE A 20 -40.66 -28.67 2.05
C ILE A 20 -39.93 -27.88 0.96
N ALA A 21 -40.67 -27.28 0.04
CA ALA A 21 -40.07 -26.46 -1.02
C ALA A 21 -39.31 -25.26 -0.45
N THR A 22 -39.85 -24.55 0.55
CA THR A 22 -39.19 -23.42 1.18
C THR A 22 -37.90 -23.81 1.92
N ILE A 23 -37.87 -24.95 2.61
CA ILE A 23 -36.67 -25.47 3.28
C ILE A 23 -35.57 -25.77 2.25
N ILE A 24 -35.91 -26.42 1.13
CA ILE A 24 -34.94 -26.73 0.07
C ILE A 24 -34.37 -25.45 -0.53
N VAL A 25 -35.21 -24.49 -0.88
CA VAL A 25 -34.77 -23.20 -1.45
C VAL A 25 -33.92 -22.44 -0.45
N MET A 26 -34.30 -22.36 0.83
CA MET A 26 -33.51 -21.74 1.89
C MET A 26 -32.15 -22.42 2.06
N GLY A 27 -32.07 -23.74 1.99
CA GLY A 27 -30.80 -24.47 2.07
C GLY A 27 -29.83 -24.10 0.94
N ILE A 28 -30.35 -24.01 -0.30
CA ILE A 28 -29.57 -23.62 -1.46
C ILE A 28 -29.08 -22.16 -1.33
N LEU A 29 -29.99 -21.24 -0.95
CA LEU A 29 -29.65 -19.82 -0.76
C LEU A 29 -28.63 -19.63 0.36
N ALA A 30 -28.74 -20.37 1.46
CA ALA A 30 -27.76 -20.31 2.56
C ALA A 30 -26.37 -20.74 2.11
N ALA A 31 -26.26 -21.80 1.29
CA ALA A 31 -24.99 -22.24 0.74
C ALA A 31 -24.33 -21.18 -0.16
N PHE A 32 -25.10 -20.53 -1.02
CA PHE A 32 -24.62 -19.41 -1.85
C PHE A 32 -24.19 -18.21 -0.98
N PHE A 33 -24.95 -17.88 0.05
CA PHE A 33 -24.66 -16.78 0.93
C PHE A 33 -23.35 -16.98 1.70
N ILE A 34 -23.12 -18.19 2.23
CA ILE A 34 -21.86 -18.53 2.93
C ILE A 34 -20.66 -18.40 1.98
N HIS A 35 -20.80 -18.90 0.75
CA HIS A 35 -19.74 -18.80 -0.25
C HIS A 35 -19.42 -17.34 -0.62
N PHE A 36 -20.44 -16.55 -0.86
CA PHE A 36 -20.29 -15.11 -1.16
C PHE A 36 -19.66 -14.33 -0.01
N MET A 37 -20.12 -14.56 1.23
CA MET A 37 -19.55 -13.92 2.42
C MET A 37 -18.08 -14.29 2.62
N GLY A 38 -17.71 -15.56 2.41
CA GLY A 38 -16.31 -15.99 2.51
C GLY A 38 -15.39 -15.24 1.55
N THR A 39 -15.81 -15.08 0.30
CA THR A 39 -15.07 -14.34 -0.71
C THR A 39 -14.96 -12.84 -0.36
N ALA A 40 -16.10 -12.22 0.00
CA ALA A 40 -16.14 -10.79 0.33
C ALA A 40 -15.26 -10.42 1.53
N LEU A 41 -15.24 -11.25 2.57
CA LEU A 41 -14.40 -11.04 3.75
C LEU A 41 -12.91 -11.19 3.41
N ASN A 42 -12.55 -12.17 2.58
CA ASN A 42 -11.17 -12.41 2.19
C ASN A 42 -10.61 -11.27 1.33
N ASP A 43 -11.40 -10.76 0.37
CA ASP A 43 -11.01 -9.64 -0.48
C ASP A 43 -10.90 -8.31 0.31
N SER A 44 -11.78 -8.11 1.30
CA SER A 44 -11.72 -6.94 2.19
C SER A 44 -10.44 -6.92 3.02
N TRP A 45 -10.03 -8.06 3.58
CA TRP A 45 -8.80 -8.16 4.36
C TRP A 45 -7.56 -7.89 3.52
N ARG A 46 -7.52 -8.41 2.30
CA ARG A 46 -6.43 -8.18 1.36
C ARG A 46 -6.23 -6.70 1.04
N SER A 47 -7.32 -5.97 0.83
CA SER A 47 -7.28 -4.53 0.58
C SER A 47 -6.66 -3.76 1.76
N VAL A 48 -7.00 -4.13 2.99
CA VAL A 48 -6.42 -3.51 4.20
C VAL A 48 -4.92 -3.77 4.30
N GLN A 49 -4.47 -4.99 4.00
CA GLN A 49 -3.04 -5.31 4.00
C GLN A 49 -2.27 -4.50 2.95
N LEU A 50 -2.79 -4.38 1.73
CA LEU A 50 -2.14 -3.60 0.67
C LEU A 50 -1.97 -2.12 1.07
N VAL A 51 -2.99 -1.52 1.69
CA VAL A 51 -2.90 -0.13 2.18
C VAL A 51 -1.89 0.01 3.32
N ALA A 52 -1.85 -0.97 4.23
CA ALA A 52 -0.87 -0.96 5.33
C ALA A 52 0.57 -1.07 4.82
N ASP A 53 0.83 -1.93 3.83
CA ASP A 53 2.15 -2.10 3.24
C ASP A 53 2.58 -0.85 2.43
N GLU A 54 1.63 -0.21 1.76
CA GLU A 54 1.86 1.06 1.07
C GLU A 54 2.20 2.19 2.05
N ALA A 55 1.47 2.31 3.16
CA ALA A 55 1.76 3.30 4.21
C ALA A 55 3.15 3.09 4.84
N LYS A 56 3.60 1.84 5.01
CA LYS A 56 4.97 1.55 5.45
C LYS A 56 6.02 2.02 4.44
N ALA A 57 5.79 1.75 3.15
CA ALA A 57 6.72 2.18 2.10
C ALA A 57 6.82 3.71 2.00
N GLU A 58 5.69 4.41 2.13
CA GLU A 58 5.66 5.88 2.20
C GLU A 58 6.39 6.40 3.45
N GLY A 59 6.13 5.81 4.63
CA GLY A 59 6.83 6.18 5.86
C GLY A 59 8.34 5.97 5.78
N LEU A 60 8.80 4.85 5.18
CA LEU A 60 10.23 4.61 4.94
C LEU A 60 10.81 5.66 3.97
N MET A 61 10.09 5.99 2.90
CA MET A 61 10.51 7.00 1.95
C MET A 61 10.65 8.37 2.61
N GLU A 62 9.68 8.79 3.42
CA GLU A 62 9.73 10.04 4.18
C GLU A 62 10.92 10.09 5.14
N LYS A 63 11.20 8.97 5.83
CA LYS A 63 12.37 8.85 6.71
C LYS A 63 13.68 9.04 5.95
N ILE A 64 13.84 8.38 4.80
CA ILE A 64 15.03 8.50 3.97
C ILE A 64 15.21 9.95 3.46
N ILE A 65 14.11 10.57 3.05
CA ILE A 65 14.12 11.98 2.60
C ILE A 65 14.47 12.91 3.75
N ALA A 66 13.94 12.70 4.95
CA ALA A 66 14.27 13.50 6.14
C ALA A 66 15.76 13.37 6.49
N ASP A 67 16.28 12.14 6.52
CA ASP A 67 17.71 11.87 6.75
C ASP A 67 18.60 12.52 5.68
N TYR A 68 18.15 12.51 4.42
CA TYR A 68 18.86 13.22 3.34
C TYR A 68 18.88 14.72 3.55
N VAL A 69 17.75 15.34 3.91
CA VAL A 69 17.67 16.79 4.13
C VAL A 69 18.51 17.24 5.32
N GLU A 70 18.52 16.47 6.39
CA GLU A 70 19.41 16.71 7.54
C GLU A 70 20.87 16.74 7.08
N ARG A 71 21.31 15.72 6.35
CA ARG A 71 22.71 15.57 5.89
C ARG A 71 23.12 16.59 4.85
N ILE A 72 22.24 16.92 3.90
CA ILE A 72 22.55 17.93 2.88
C ILE A 72 22.63 19.34 3.49
N ASN A 73 21.98 19.55 4.64
CA ASN A 73 22.01 20.81 5.38
C ASN A 73 23.10 20.89 6.46
N ASP A 74 23.84 19.81 6.66
CA ASP A 74 24.97 19.74 7.59
C ASP A 74 26.23 20.42 7.01
N ASN A 75 27.30 20.40 7.79
CA ASN A 75 28.60 21.03 7.45
C ASN A 75 29.33 20.37 6.27
N ASN A 76 28.95 19.12 5.92
CA ASN A 76 29.53 18.40 4.77
C ASN A 76 28.44 17.91 3.80
N PRO A 77 27.80 18.82 3.05
CA PRO A 77 26.70 18.43 2.14
C PRO A 77 27.17 17.51 1.01
N ASP A 78 28.45 17.59 0.65
CA ASP A 78 29.05 16.77 -0.42
C ASP A 78 28.97 15.26 -0.13
N ALA A 79 29.00 14.87 1.13
CA ALA A 79 28.91 13.48 1.58
C ALA A 79 27.46 12.98 1.79
N ALA A 80 26.44 13.82 1.63
CA ALA A 80 25.06 13.46 1.97
C ALA A 80 24.57 12.21 1.21
N LEU A 81 24.76 12.13 -0.10
CA LEU A 81 24.34 10.96 -0.90
C LEU A 81 25.08 9.68 -0.49
N ALA A 82 26.38 9.77 -0.23
CA ALA A 82 27.19 8.62 0.21
C ALA A 82 26.75 8.14 1.60
N ALA A 83 26.37 9.05 2.49
CA ALA A 83 25.83 8.72 3.79
C ALA A 83 24.48 7.98 3.69
N ILE A 84 23.57 8.44 2.81
CA ILE A 84 22.31 7.72 2.57
C ILE A 84 22.57 6.32 1.99
N LYS A 85 23.47 6.19 1.00
CA LYS A 85 23.85 4.88 0.45
C LYS A 85 24.39 3.93 1.53
N SER A 86 25.19 4.42 2.47
CA SER A 86 25.73 3.59 3.56
C SER A 86 24.68 3.10 4.56
N LEU A 87 23.51 3.73 4.62
CA LEU A 87 22.39 3.37 5.49
C LEU A 87 21.40 2.37 4.85
N GLU A 88 21.62 1.93 3.61
CA GLU A 88 20.74 1.00 2.89
C GLU A 88 20.34 -0.21 3.76
N SER A 89 21.31 -0.95 4.30
CA SER A 89 21.04 -2.10 5.17
C SER A 89 20.32 -1.73 6.49
N SER A 90 20.51 -0.51 6.97
CA SER A 90 19.84 -0.02 8.18
C SER A 90 18.35 0.27 7.90
N TYR A 91 18.03 0.82 6.74
CA TYR A 91 16.65 1.05 6.33
C TYR A 91 15.92 -0.27 6.05
N GLU A 92 16.59 -1.23 5.38
CA GLU A 92 16.03 -2.55 5.10
C GLU A 92 15.70 -3.33 6.38
N SER A 93 16.52 -3.19 7.42
CA SER A 93 16.34 -3.83 8.73
C SER A 93 15.57 -2.99 9.74
N ASP A 94 14.94 -1.90 9.32
CA ASP A 94 14.15 -1.03 10.20
C ASP A 94 12.98 -1.81 10.83
N PRO A 95 12.82 -1.80 12.18
CA PRO A 95 11.79 -2.58 12.84
C PRO A 95 10.36 -2.11 12.57
N GLU A 96 10.19 -0.87 12.14
CA GLU A 96 8.87 -0.28 11.86
C GLU A 96 8.46 -0.46 10.38
N TYR A 97 9.42 -0.28 9.47
CA TYR A 97 9.14 -0.26 8.04
C TYR A 97 9.62 -1.52 7.31
N GLY A 98 10.85 -2.00 7.56
CA GLY A 98 11.41 -3.30 7.16
C GLY A 98 11.06 -3.80 5.76
N LEU A 99 11.25 -2.98 4.72
CA LEU A 99 10.98 -3.31 3.33
C LEU A 99 12.29 -3.44 2.54
N PRO A 100 12.34 -4.33 1.54
CA PRO A 100 13.47 -4.39 0.62
C PRO A 100 13.68 -3.04 -0.06
N ILE A 101 14.94 -2.58 -0.10
CA ILE A 101 15.32 -1.29 -0.67
C ILE A 101 16.53 -1.49 -1.58
N THR A 102 16.55 -0.79 -2.69
CA THR A 102 17.69 -0.69 -3.59
C THR A 102 18.11 0.76 -3.72
N VAL A 103 19.39 1.05 -3.46
CA VAL A 103 19.96 2.40 -3.53
C VAL A 103 21.13 2.39 -4.50
N GLU A 104 21.03 3.11 -5.61
CA GLU A 104 22.02 3.09 -6.71
C GLU A 104 22.33 4.48 -7.23
N TYR A 105 23.61 4.73 -7.54
CA TYR A 105 24.00 5.93 -8.28
C TYR A 105 23.63 5.78 -9.75
N ILE A 106 22.96 6.77 -10.32
CA ILE A 106 22.49 6.74 -11.70
C ILE A 106 22.87 7.99 -12.48
N ILE A 107 23.07 7.83 -13.79
CA ILE A 107 23.10 8.92 -14.77
C ILE A 107 22.06 8.66 -15.86
N PHE A 108 21.63 9.72 -16.53
CA PHE A 108 20.81 9.61 -17.73
C PHE A 108 21.71 9.83 -18.95
N ASN A 109 21.86 8.78 -19.77
CA ASN A 109 22.63 8.85 -21.01
C ASN A 109 21.71 8.57 -22.21
N ALA A 110 21.58 9.54 -23.10
CA ALA A 110 20.68 9.46 -24.26
C ALA A 110 19.24 9.04 -23.93
N GLY A 111 18.71 9.49 -22.78
CA GLY A 111 17.36 9.17 -22.32
C GLY A 111 17.24 7.83 -21.58
N ASN A 112 18.32 7.06 -21.44
CA ASN A 112 18.33 5.83 -20.68
C ASN A 112 19.00 6.02 -19.32
N GLU A 113 18.44 5.35 -18.31
CA GLU A 113 19.04 5.26 -16.98
C GLU A 113 20.21 4.26 -17.01
N VAL A 114 21.33 4.63 -16.45
CA VAL A 114 22.54 3.81 -16.32
C VAL A 114 23.06 3.88 -14.91
N VAL A 115 23.25 2.71 -14.28
CA VAL A 115 23.89 2.60 -12.95
C VAL A 115 25.38 2.86 -13.10
N VAL A 116 25.92 3.67 -12.20
CA VAL A 116 27.33 4.11 -12.25
C VAL A 116 27.96 4.11 -10.85
N ASP A 117 29.28 4.30 -10.82
CA ASP A 117 30.02 4.45 -9.58
C ASP A 117 29.70 5.79 -8.85
N PRO A 118 29.85 5.82 -7.53
CA PRO A 118 29.58 7.01 -6.70
C PRO A 118 30.31 8.28 -7.11
N THR A 119 31.50 8.12 -7.71
CA THR A 119 32.34 9.24 -8.14
C THR A 119 31.87 9.90 -9.44
N THR A 120 30.97 9.24 -10.17
CA THR A 120 30.55 9.66 -11.51
C THR A 120 29.18 10.36 -11.53
N SER A 121 28.40 10.23 -10.46
CA SER A 121 27.03 10.74 -10.41
C SER A 121 26.73 11.59 -9.19
N ASN A 122 25.92 12.61 -9.42
CA ASN A 122 25.30 13.43 -8.38
C ASN A 122 23.83 13.03 -8.11
N ASN A 123 23.37 11.89 -8.64
CA ASN A 123 22.01 11.40 -8.47
C ASN A 123 22.03 10.01 -7.82
N LEU A 124 21.24 9.85 -6.79
CA LEU A 124 21.04 8.60 -6.07
C LEU A 124 19.57 8.18 -6.23
N LYS A 125 19.34 7.08 -6.91
CA LYS A 125 18.02 6.48 -7.06
C LYS A 125 17.76 5.55 -5.89
N ILE A 126 16.59 5.65 -5.31
CA ILE A 126 16.12 4.80 -4.23
C ILE A 126 14.83 4.13 -4.69
N VAL A 127 14.78 2.81 -4.60
CA VAL A 127 13.61 2.00 -4.91
C VAL A 127 13.24 1.22 -3.65
N ILE A 128 12.02 1.39 -3.15
CA ILE A 128 11.45 0.61 -2.06
C ILE A 128 10.47 -0.38 -2.69
N GLU A 129 10.69 -1.67 -2.44
CA GLU A 129 9.85 -2.74 -2.97
C GLU A 129 8.74 -3.08 -1.99
N ALA A 130 7.55 -2.53 -2.20
CA ALA A 130 6.36 -2.90 -1.45
C ALA A 130 5.55 -3.98 -2.20
N PRO A 131 4.80 -4.83 -1.50
CA PRO A 131 4.02 -5.92 -2.11
C PRO A 131 3.01 -5.48 -3.17
N SER A 132 2.54 -4.23 -3.12
CA SER A 132 1.56 -3.67 -4.06
C SER A 132 2.23 -2.96 -5.25
N ARG A 133 3.32 -2.23 -4.98
CA ARG A 133 4.03 -1.43 -5.99
C ARG A 133 5.40 -1.00 -5.47
N ASN A 134 6.29 -0.65 -6.40
CA ASN A 134 7.57 -0.05 -6.04
C ASN A 134 7.43 1.48 -5.93
N LEU A 135 7.97 2.06 -4.85
CA LEU A 135 8.15 3.50 -4.72
C LEU A 135 9.56 3.85 -5.16
N THR A 136 9.69 4.87 -6.00
CA THR A 136 10.98 5.31 -6.50
C THR A 136 11.15 6.81 -6.29
N THR A 137 12.31 7.22 -5.77
CA THR A 137 12.73 8.62 -5.73
C THR A 137 14.15 8.78 -6.20
N ILE A 138 14.51 10.00 -6.60
CA ILE A 138 15.87 10.35 -6.98
C ILE A 138 16.30 11.53 -6.11
N LEU A 139 17.32 11.30 -5.30
CA LEU A 139 17.98 12.34 -4.54
C LEU A 139 19.13 12.91 -5.38
N THR A 140 19.18 14.22 -5.49
CA THR A 140 20.20 14.90 -6.28
C THR A 140 21.05 15.76 -5.38
N LYS A 141 22.35 15.75 -5.58
CA LYS A 141 23.30 16.60 -4.87
C LYS A 141 23.03 18.08 -5.18
N SER A 142 22.22 18.71 -4.35
CA SER A 142 21.78 20.11 -4.52
C SER A 142 22.71 21.12 -3.85
N ARG A 143 23.57 20.68 -2.94
CA ARG A 143 24.59 21.49 -2.24
C ARG A 143 25.93 20.78 -2.26
N THR A 144 26.99 21.56 -2.43
CA THR A 144 28.39 21.08 -2.42
C THR A 144 29.24 21.79 -1.37
N ASP A 145 28.79 22.97 -0.90
CA ASP A 145 29.47 23.78 0.10
C ASP A 145 28.52 24.07 1.29
N SER A 146 29.09 24.17 2.48
CA SER A 146 28.38 24.57 3.68
C SER A 146 27.79 25.97 3.63
N ASN A 147 28.35 26.84 2.77
CA ASN A 147 27.88 28.21 2.53
C ASN A 147 26.70 28.32 1.56
N ASP A 148 26.38 27.24 0.83
CA ASP A 148 25.20 27.21 -0.04
C ASP A 148 23.91 27.34 0.77
N SER A 149 22.89 27.94 0.17
CA SER A 149 21.56 28.04 0.83
C SER A 149 21.05 26.68 1.27
N LYS A 150 20.53 26.59 2.50
CA LYS A 150 19.93 25.36 3.02
C LYS A 150 18.69 24.98 2.23
N VAL A 151 18.51 23.69 2.07
CA VAL A 151 17.30 23.11 1.47
C VAL A 151 16.18 23.15 2.53
N ASN A 152 15.06 23.76 2.19
CA ASN A 152 13.85 23.81 3.01
C ASN A 152 12.72 23.04 2.31
N TRP A 153 11.88 22.43 3.10
CA TRP A 153 10.61 21.80 2.67
C TRP A 153 9.47 22.77 2.85
#